data_d443d1fd1ef0777b4a2e219c8223e1e8
#
_entry.id   d443d1fd1ef0777b4a2e219c8223e1e8
#
_cell.length_a   1.000
_cell.length_b   1.000
_cell.length_c   1.000
_cell.angle_alpha   90.00
_cell.angle_beta   90.00
_cell.angle_gamma   90.00
#
_symmetry.space_group_name_H-M   'P 1'
#
loop_
_entity.id
_entity.type
_entity.pdbx_description
1 polymer ?
#
loop_
_entity_poly.entity_id
_entity_poly.type
_entity_poly.pdbx_seq_one_letter_code
_entity_poly.pdbx_strand_id
1 'polypeptide(L)'
;MSKNRMKKFVSILLALTMTVLCFVPAAAAEPKDKVTPILIIAGFGEYVLVDGDGNQVWGPSQDAIVETAKNAIAPLGAFLKGDYETFCTGIVEIANNLFEPVSCNPDGTAKHPDVTVIDQYTEPVSQYGLDEVTRGDVFDKDIVDACCDEVGADNVYVYGLTWHKSMQELAADINAYVQKIKADKHVDKVSIAGHSMGGAVLASYLGLYGCDDVSNITMLNSAFTGLDMVGCLFKGEIAVGIDKLIPFINQSMNSDTLGKVLDTLKLLQLAVPKLEGFLETELPDGSGRTYKDRIYTECLVSGFGYTPSLWAFVPDEYYNDAKAVMKAYMEKNQQQKGVSTSVIAANWATFERKIDEIHNIQANISSILQRAKASGTSVCIFSNYNLYIAPFTPTADYTSDGVIETNRTSGGATCARLKTTLGDDYVQARDVGHNCLSEDGIIDASTCMLPENTWFIKNYGHSMFDYRKNGCDLYVRAMTAKTQPTVDTWAEYPQFLVYNAGTHYVAPLTAKFGDVDLDGSITPVDSRLALRYVNGMEELSPTAKYVADANRSGDISTFDAEYILKMYAGLV
;
A
#
# COMPACT_ATOMS: atom_id res chain seq x y z
N MET A 1 -33.48 78.28 18.49
CA MET A 1 -33.99 77.32 17.50
C MET A 1 -35.15 76.56 18.10
N SER A 2 -36.31 76.49 17.38
CA SER A 2 -37.49 75.83 17.91
C SER A 2 -37.29 74.30 18.00
N LYS A 3 -37.88 73.68 19.05
CA LYS A 3 -37.79 72.19 19.28
C LYS A 3 -38.08 71.36 18.01
N ASN A 4 -38.84 71.87 17.06
CA ASN A 4 -39.13 71.17 15.79
C ASN A 4 -37.99 71.23 14.76
N ARG A 5 -37.12 72.27 14.82
CA ARG A 5 -35.93 72.31 13.93
C ARG A 5 -34.81 71.41 14.46
N MET A 6 -34.72 71.24 15.76
CA MET A 6 -33.73 70.35 16.38
C MET A 6 -34.09 68.86 16.12
N LYS A 7 -35.39 68.48 16.18
CA LYS A 7 -35.85 67.13 15.84
C LYS A 7 -35.58 66.78 14.37
N LYS A 8 -35.80 67.74 13.46
CA LYS A 8 -35.49 67.52 12.03
C LYS A 8 -34.00 67.41 11.76
N PHE A 9 -33.18 68.16 12.47
CA PHE A 9 -31.73 68.09 12.34
C PHE A 9 -31.17 66.77 12.89
N VAL A 10 -31.69 66.29 14.01
CA VAL A 10 -31.32 65.00 14.58
C VAL A 10 -31.77 63.83 13.71
N SER A 11 -32.97 63.89 13.11
CA SER A 11 -33.48 62.88 12.19
C SER A 11 -32.69 62.83 10.88
N ILE A 12 -32.21 63.97 10.36
CA ILE A 12 -31.36 64.03 9.15
C ILE A 12 -29.96 63.53 9.50
N LEU A 13 -29.43 63.81 10.68
CA LEU A 13 -28.12 63.30 11.11
C LEU A 13 -28.16 61.79 11.36
N LEU A 14 -29.24 61.22 11.91
CA LEU A 14 -29.45 59.77 12.06
C LEU A 14 -29.63 59.08 10.69
N ALA A 15 -30.32 59.71 9.74
CA ALA A 15 -30.48 59.17 8.40
C ALA A 15 -29.13 59.17 7.63
N LEU A 16 -28.33 60.23 7.79
CA LEU A 16 -26.96 60.27 7.19
C LEU A 16 -26.00 59.27 7.85
N THR A 17 -26.05 59.05 9.16
CA THR A 17 -25.25 58.02 9.85
C THR A 17 -25.68 56.60 9.46
N MET A 18 -26.97 56.33 9.27
CA MET A 18 -27.44 55.03 8.75
C MET A 18 -27.01 54.82 7.28
N THR A 19 -27.02 55.86 6.44
CA THR A 19 -26.59 55.73 5.05
C THR A 19 -25.07 55.54 4.92
N VAL A 20 -24.28 56.12 5.81
CA VAL A 20 -22.82 55.90 5.85
C VAL A 20 -22.48 54.50 6.40
N LEU A 21 -23.29 53.93 7.29
CA LEU A 21 -23.12 52.54 7.77
C LEU A 21 -23.53 51.50 6.72
N CYS A 22 -24.35 51.86 5.70
CA CYS A 22 -24.69 50.99 4.59
C CYS A 22 -23.65 51.01 3.45
N PHE A 23 -22.68 51.91 3.49
CA PHE A 23 -21.56 51.99 2.53
C PHE A 23 -20.19 51.66 3.16
N VAL A 24 -20.15 50.89 4.25
CA VAL A 24 -18.94 50.11 4.53
C VAL A 24 -18.91 49.02 3.45
N PRO A 25 -17.98 49.05 2.47
CA PRO A 25 -17.82 47.88 1.63
C PRO A 25 -17.64 46.73 2.59
N ALA A 26 -18.50 45.70 2.53
CA ALA A 26 -18.20 44.43 3.13
C ALA A 26 -16.76 44.16 2.72
N ALA A 27 -15.83 44.19 3.66
CA ALA A 27 -14.48 43.70 3.39
C ALA A 27 -14.76 42.37 2.74
N ALA A 28 -14.39 42.25 1.46
CA ALA A 28 -14.47 41.00 0.76
C ALA A 28 -13.74 40.06 1.71
N ALA A 29 -14.43 39.09 2.30
CA ALA A 29 -13.78 38.03 3.06
C ALA A 29 -12.68 37.55 2.11
N GLU A 30 -11.44 37.61 2.58
CA GLU A 30 -10.35 37.03 1.81
C GLU A 30 -10.85 35.66 1.40
N PRO A 31 -10.73 35.29 0.09
CA PRO A 31 -11.19 34.00 -0.36
C PRO A 31 -10.52 33.00 0.58
N LYS A 32 -11.32 32.28 1.39
CA LYS A 32 -10.78 31.15 2.16
C LYS A 32 -10.00 30.32 1.19
N ASP A 33 -8.72 30.10 1.45
CA ASP A 33 -7.90 29.22 0.62
C ASP A 33 -8.73 27.97 0.34
N LYS A 34 -8.96 27.69 -0.95
CA LYS A 34 -9.74 26.53 -1.32
C LYS A 34 -9.04 25.30 -0.81
N VAL A 35 -9.73 24.45 -0.08
CA VAL A 35 -9.20 23.17 0.42
C VAL A 35 -8.88 22.29 -0.79
N THR A 36 -7.66 21.78 -0.87
CA THR A 36 -7.27 20.83 -1.91
C THR A 36 -7.93 19.47 -1.61
N PRO A 37 -8.73 18.94 -2.52
CA PRO A 37 -9.32 17.61 -2.34
C PRO A 37 -8.25 16.51 -2.34
N ILE A 38 -8.51 15.44 -1.60
CA ILE A 38 -7.67 14.25 -1.53
C ILE A 38 -8.37 13.11 -2.28
N LEU A 39 -7.68 12.46 -3.19
CA LEU A 39 -8.07 11.21 -3.83
C LEU A 39 -7.13 10.09 -3.37
N ILE A 40 -7.68 9.03 -2.78
CA ILE A 40 -6.94 7.85 -2.36
C ILE A 40 -7.27 6.71 -3.32
N ILE A 41 -6.23 6.13 -3.96
CA ILE A 41 -6.35 4.98 -4.85
C ILE A 41 -5.98 3.73 -4.06
N ALA A 42 -6.93 2.81 -3.93
CA ALA A 42 -6.79 1.57 -3.17
C ALA A 42 -5.82 0.58 -3.83
N GLY A 43 -5.44 -0.47 -3.10
CA GLY A 43 -4.56 -1.54 -3.54
C GLY A 43 -5.29 -2.69 -4.25
N PHE A 44 -4.50 -3.72 -4.59
CA PHE A 44 -4.98 -4.97 -5.19
C PHE A 44 -5.87 -5.73 -4.21
N GLY A 45 -7.09 -6.06 -4.64
CA GLY A 45 -8.00 -6.90 -3.87
C GLY A 45 -8.62 -6.23 -2.64
N GLU A 46 -8.41 -4.95 -2.42
CA GLU A 46 -8.97 -4.22 -1.27
C GLU A 46 -10.48 -3.90 -1.42
N TYR A 47 -11.02 -4.08 -2.61
CA TYR A 47 -12.44 -3.89 -2.89
C TYR A 47 -13.10 -5.16 -3.42
N VAL A 48 -14.37 -5.31 -3.07
CA VAL A 48 -15.22 -6.37 -3.60
C VAL A 48 -15.53 -6.09 -5.06
N LEU A 49 -15.37 -7.11 -5.92
CA LEU A 49 -15.83 -7.09 -7.30
C LEU A 49 -17.12 -7.92 -7.42
N VAL A 50 -18.05 -7.40 -8.19
CA VAL A 50 -19.34 -8.03 -8.50
C VAL A 50 -19.52 -8.21 -10.00
N ASP A 51 -20.29 -9.23 -10.38
CA ASP A 51 -20.75 -9.44 -11.75
C ASP A 51 -21.92 -8.50 -12.11
N GLY A 52 -22.39 -8.58 -13.36
CA GLY A 52 -23.52 -7.77 -13.84
C GLY A 52 -24.85 -8.02 -13.12
N ASP A 53 -24.98 -9.12 -12.40
CA ASP A 53 -26.15 -9.46 -11.57
C ASP A 53 -25.96 -8.99 -10.09
N GLY A 54 -24.81 -8.42 -9.74
CA GLY A 54 -24.47 -7.96 -8.40
C GLY A 54 -23.96 -9.04 -7.44
N ASN A 55 -23.64 -10.25 -7.97
CA ASN A 55 -23.05 -11.29 -7.13
C ASN A 55 -21.57 -11.01 -6.92
N GLN A 56 -21.09 -11.18 -5.68
CA GLN A 56 -19.67 -11.08 -5.37
C GLN A 56 -18.88 -12.19 -6.07
N VAL A 57 -17.90 -11.80 -6.87
CA VAL A 57 -17.01 -12.72 -7.62
C VAL A 57 -15.56 -12.66 -7.14
N TRP A 58 -15.19 -11.56 -6.45
CA TRP A 58 -13.87 -11.37 -5.87
C TRP A 58 -13.96 -10.48 -4.64
N GLY A 59 -13.04 -10.64 -3.70
CA GLY A 59 -12.87 -9.72 -2.57
C GLY A 59 -12.21 -10.39 -1.38
N PRO A 60 -11.60 -9.61 -0.48
CA PRO A 60 -11.00 -10.14 0.73
C PRO A 60 -12.11 -10.71 1.63
N SER A 61 -12.02 -12.01 1.87
CA SER A 61 -12.93 -12.73 2.74
C SER A 61 -12.14 -13.79 3.50
N GLN A 62 -12.17 -13.71 4.82
CA GLN A 62 -11.58 -14.75 5.67
C GLN A 62 -12.24 -16.12 5.39
N ASP A 63 -13.53 -16.13 5.08
CA ASP A 63 -14.25 -17.35 4.74
C ASP A 63 -13.76 -17.96 3.43
N ALA A 64 -13.47 -17.14 2.41
CA ALA A 64 -12.88 -17.62 1.14
C ALA A 64 -11.47 -18.19 1.33
N ILE A 65 -10.64 -17.59 2.20
CA ILE A 65 -9.33 -18.13 2.57
C ILE A 65 -9.47 -19.48 3.25
N VAL A 66 -10.39 -19.60 4.21
CA VAL A 66 -10.63 -20.85 4.93
C VAL A 66 -11.19 -21.94 4.01
N GLU A 67 -12.08 -21.60 3.09
CA GLU A 67 -12.63 -22.53 2.10
C GLU A 67 -11.55 -23.00 1.12
N THR A 68 -10.75 -22.09 0.57
CA THR A 68 -9.61 -22.43 -0.29
C THR A 68 -8.63 -23.35 0.43
N ALA A 69 -8.31 -23.06 1.70
CA ALA A 69 -7.43 -23.89 2.50
C ALA A 69 -8.02 -25.31 2.72
N LYS A 70 -9.32 -25.42 2.96
CA LYS A 70 -9.99 -26.73 3.09
C LYS A 70 -9.97 -27.51 1.77
N ASN A 71 -10.20 -26.84 0.65
CA ASN A 71 -10.18 -27.46 -0.67
C ASN A 71 -8.76 -27.96 -1.03
N ALA A 72 -7.70 -27.39 -0.48
CA ALA A 72 -6.32 -27.84 -0.67
C ALA A 72 -5.96 -29.11 0.13
N ILE A 73 -6.76 -29.54 1.12
CA ILE A 73 -6.44 -30.69 1.97
C ILE A 73 -6.32 -31.98 1.16
N ALA A 74 -7.28 -32.27 0.30
CA ALA A 74 -7.29 -33.48 -0.51
C ALA A 74 -6.13 -33.53 -1.52
N PRO A 75 -5.86 -32.46 -2.32
CA PRO A 75 -4.68 -32.38 -3.16
C PRO A 75 -3.37 -32.56 -2.39
N LEU A 76 -3.17 -31.87 -1.26
CA LEU A 76 -1.98 -32.03 -0.42
C LEU A 76 -1.82 -33.46 0.09
N GLY A 77 -2.93 -34.12 0.47
CA GLY A 77 -2.93 -35.51 0.87
C GLY A 77 -2.52 -36.47 -0.24
N ALA A 78 -2.91 -36.20 -1.50
CA ALA A 78 -2.48 -36.93 -2.69
C ALA A 78 -0.97 -36.72 -2.96
N PHE A 79 -0.50 -35.47 -2.86
CA PHE A 79 0.91 -35.11 -3.01
C PHE A 79 1.82 -35.89 -2.06
N LEU A 80 1.46 -35.97 -0.80
CA LEU A 80 2.24 -36.66 0.23
C LEU A 80 2.33 -38.16 -0.02
N LYS A 81 1.37 -38.76 -0.75
CA LYS A 81 1.35 -40.15 -1.19
C LYS A 81 2.09 -40.39 -2.51
N GLY A 82 2.59 -39.32 -3.15
CA GLY A 82 3.26 -39.38 -4.45
C GLY A 82 2.31 -39.37 -5.65
N ASP A 83 1.02 -39.12 -5.43
CA ASP A 83 0.03 -38.94 -6.51
C ASP A 83 0.04 -37.47 -6.98
N TYR A 84 1.06 -37.17 -7.79
CA TYR A 84 1.31 -35.82 -8.28
C TYR A 84 0.27 -35.36 -9.32
N GLU A 85 -0.34 -36.30 -10.03
CA GLU A 85 -1.39 -35.96 -11.01
C GLU A 85 -2.65 -35.43 -10.32
N THR A 86 -3.14 -36.15 -9.30
CA THR A 86 -4.28 -35.70 -8.50
C THR A 86 -3.99 -34.37 -7.80
N PHE A 87 -2.78 -34.21 -7.27
CA PHE A 87 -2.36 -32.95 -6.64
C PHE A 87 -2.41 -31.79 -7.62
N CYS A 88 -1.74 -31.92 -8.76
CA CYS A 88 -1.66 -30.84 -9.74
C CYS A 88 -3.03 -30.48 -10.31
N THR A 89 -3.87 -31.49 -10.61
CA THR A 89 -5.25 -31.25 -11.06
C THR A 89 -6.05 -30.48 -10.02
N GLY A 90 -5.99 -30.86 -8.75
CA GLY A 90 -6.72 -30.17 -7.70
C GLY A 90 -6.25 -28.71 -7.49
N ILE A 91 -4.95 -28.45 -7.57
CA ILE A 91 -4.43 -27.07 -7.46
C ILE A 91 -4.84 -26.22 -8.68
N VAL A 92 -4.80 -26.79 -9.89
CA VAL A 92 -5.27 -26.11 -11.12
C VAL A 92 -6.75 -25.76 -11.03
N GLU A 93 -7.59 -26.70 -10.54
CA GLU A 93 -9.03 -26.46 -10.35
C GLU A 93 -9.29 -25.35 -9.32
N ILE A 94 -8.61 -25.37 -8.18
CA ILE A 94 -8.73 -24.32 -7.14
C ILE A 94 -8.36 -22.97 -7.72
N ALA A 95 -7.21 -22.88 -8.40
CA ALA A 95 -6.73 -21.62 -8.99
C ALA A 95 -7.69 -21.11 -10.07
N ASN A 96 -8.14 -21.97 -10.99
CA ASN A 96 -9.05 -21.58 -12.06
C ASN A 96 -10.41 -21.11 -11.50
N ASN A 97 -10.98 -21.80 -10.51
CA ASN A 97 -12.23 -21.39 -9.88
C ASN A 97 -12.11 -20.02 -9.18
N LEU A 98 -10.96 -19.75 -8.56
CA LEU A 98 -10.73 -18.48 -7.87
C LEU A 98 -10.56 -17.32 -8.86
N PHE A 99 -9.84 -17.52 -9.96
CA PHE A 99 -9.44 -16.43 -10.86
C PHE A 99 -10.28 -16.33 -12.14
N GLU A 100 -11.11 -17.33 -12.46
CA GLU A 100 -11.91 -17.32 -13.68
C GLU A 100 -12.76 -16.05 -13.85
N PRO A 101 -13.50 -15.57 -12.82
CA PRO A 101 -14.35 -14.38 -12.93
C PRO A 101 -13.59 -13.09 -13.24
N VAL A 102 -12.31 -13.02 -12.89
CA VAL A 102 -11.44 -11.85 -13.06
C VAL A 102 -10.33 -12.09 -14.08
N SER A 103 -10.44 -13.18 -14.87
CA SER A 103 -9.43 -13.55 -15.85
C SER A 103 -9.56 -12.72 -17.15
N CYS A 104 -8.45 -12.66 -17.89
CA CYS A 104 -8.37 -11.95 -19.15
C CYS A 104 -8.24 -12.91 -20.34
N ASN A 105 -8.64 -12.44 -21.52
CA ASN A 105 -8.37 -13.06 -22.79
C ASN A 105 -6.88 -12.96 -23.14
N PRO A 106 -6.38 -13.79 -24.08
CA PRO A 106 -4.97 -13.75 -24.49
C PRO A 106 -4.46 -12.41 -25.06
N ASP A 107 -5.36 -11.51 -25.44
CA ASP A 107 -5.03 -10.15 -25.89
C ASP A 107 -5.07 -9.12 -24.75
N GLY A 108 -5.29 -9.56 -23.52
CA GLY A 108 -5.35 -8.72 -22.32
C GLY A 108 -6.65 -7.93 -22.17
N THR A 109 -7.74 -8.36 -22.82
CA THR A 109 -9.07 -7.83 -22.53
C THR A 109 -9.75 -8.67 -21.45
N ALA A 110 -10.58 -8.07 -20.60
CA ALA A 110 -11.34 -8.80 -19.60
C ALA A 110 -12.26 -9.84 -20.26
N LYS A 111 -12.32 -11.07 -19.73
CA LYS A 111 -13.30 -12.07 -20.19
C LYS A 111 -14.71 -11.70 -19.73
N HIS A 112 -14.82 -11.14 -18.54
CA HIS A 112 -16.06 -10.70 -17.92
C HIS A 112 -16.02 -9.18 -17.77
N PRO A 113 -16.34 -8.41 -18.81
CA PRO A 113 -16.24 -6.96 -18.79
C PRO A 113 -17.32 -6.28 -17.92
N ASP A 114 -18.32 -7.03 -17.49
CA ASP A 114 -19.35 -6.65 -16.54
C ASP A 114 -18.90 -6.75 -15.07
N VAL A 115 -17.78 -7.42 -14.80
CA VAL A 115 -17.20 -7.48 -13.46
C VAL A 115 -16.53 -6.15 -13.12
N THR A 116 -17.00 -5.53 -12.04
CA THR A 116 -16.52 -4.23 -11.59
C THR A 116 -16.53 -4.13 -10.06
N VAL A 117 -15.91 -3.08 -9.55
CA VAL A 117 -16.01 -2.75 -8.12
C VAL A 117 -17.48 -2.53 -7.76
N ILE A 118 -17.91 -3.17 -6.68
CA ILE A 118 -19.23 -2.90 -6.12
C ILE A 118 -19.29 -1.43 -5.67
N ASP A 119 -20.33 -0.73 -6.11
CA ASP A 119 -20.56 0.70 -5.82
C ASP A 119 -19.30 1.55 -6.05
N GLN A 120 -19.04 1.83 -7.33
CA GLN A 120 -17.97 2.76 -7.67
C GLN A 120 -18.28 4.14 -7.10
N TYR A 121 -17.57 4.53 -6.05
CA TYR A 121 -17.75 5.80 -5.39
C TYR A 121 -17.16 6.92 -6.24
N THR A 122 -18.03 7.76 -6.81
CA THR A 122 -17.65 8.91 -7.65
C THR A 122 -17.89 10.25 -6.97
N GLU A 123 -18.50 10.22 -5.80
CA GLU A 123 -18.78 11.38 -4.96
C GLU A 123 -17.88 11.37 -3.72
N PRO A 124 -17.78 12.49 -2.97
CA PRO A 124 -16.98 12.53 -1.75
C PRO A 124 -17.54 11.62 -0.65
N VAL A 125 -16.69 11.27 0.30
CA VAL A 125 -17.03 10.40 1.46
C VAL A 125 -18.28 10.89 2.21
N SER A 126 -18.49 12.20 2.28
CA SER A 126 -19.68 12.79 2.93
C SER A 126 -21.02 12.37 2.32
N GLN A 127 -21.06 11.93 1.05
CA GLN A 127 -22.28 11.51 0.37
C GLN A 127 -22.66 10.06 0.69
N TYR A 128 -21.67 9.21 1.00
CA TYR A 128 -21.88 7.79 1.26
C TYR A 128 -21.71 7.43 2.75
N GLY A 129 -20.89 8.19 3.47
CA GLY A 129 -20.45 7.87 4.82
C GLY A 129 -19.20 6.99 4.81
N LEU A 130 -18.44 7.09 5.90
CA LEU A 130 -17.13 6.42 6.04
C LEU A 130 -17.25 4.90 5.97
N ASP A 131 -18.20 4.32 6.71
CA ASP A 131 -18.38 2.85 6.78
C ASP A 131 -18.76 2.26 5.42
N GLU A 132 -19.53 2.99 4.62
CA GLU A 132 -19.91 2.55 3.28
C GLU A 132 -18.73 2.59 2.33
N VAL A 133 -17.96 3.69 2.29
CA VAL A 133 -16.83 3.87 1.39
C VAL A 133 -15.67 2.92 1.72
N THR A 134 -15.46 2.63 2.99
CA THR A 134 -14.40 1.71 3.44
C THR A 134 -14.90 0.29 3.65
N ARG A 135 -16.20 0.05 3.53
CA ARG A 135 -16.89 -1.24 3.72
C ARG A 135 -16.43 -2.02 4.94
N GLY A 136 -16.29 -1.29 6.05
CA GLY A 136 -16.05 -1.86 7.37
C GLY A 136 -14.83 -2.76 7.45
N ASP A 137 -13.65 -2.29 7.09
CA ASP A 137 -12.32 -2.92 7.21
C ASP A 137 -11.72 -3.55 5.93
N VAL A 138 -12.33 -3.42 4.76
CA VAL A 138 -11.71 -3.90 3.51
C VAL A 138 -10.65 -2.93 3.01
N PHE A 139 -10.94 -1.63 3.07
CA PHE A 139 -9.98 -0.56 2.85
C PHE A 139 -9.84 0.26 4.13
N ASP A 140 -8.64 0.71 4.40
CA ASP A 140 -8.25 1.29 5.68
C ASP A 140 -9.06 2.52 6.08
N LYS A 141 -10.03 2.27 6.95
CA LYS A 141 -10.94 3.26 7.48
C LYS A 141 -10.22 4.43 8.14
N ASP A 142 -9.14 4.14 8.85
CA ASP A 142 -8.50 5.13 9.70
C ASP A 142 -7.76 6.22 8.89
N ILE A 143 -7.15 5.87 7.75
CA ILE A 143 -6.52 6.89 6.90
C ILE A 143 -7.56 7.78 6.20
N VAL A 144 -8.68 7.19 5.75
CA VAL A 144 -9.78 7.96 5.13
C VAL A 144 -10.41 8.91 6.14
N ASP A 145 -10.63 8.43 7.37
CA ASP A 145 -11.20 9.21 8.45
C ASP A 145 -10.25 10.32 8.92
N ALA A 146 -8.94 10.04 9.03
CA ALA A 146 -7.94 11.05 9.33
C ALA A 146 -7.88 12.15 8.25
N CYS A 147 -8.02 11.78 6.98
CA CYS A 147 -8.16 12.76 5.90
C CYS A 147 -9.46 13.56 6.02
N CYS A 148 -10.57 12.92 6.40
CA CYS A 148 -11.84 13.61 6.63
C CYS A 148 -11.77 14.61 7.79
N ASP A 149 -11.05 14.27 8.85
CA ASP A 149 -10.83 15.19 9.98
C ASP A 149 -10.00 16.41 9.57
N GLU A 150 -9.01 16.24 8.69
CA GLU A 150 -8.11 17.32 8.28
C GLU A 150 -8.74 18.25 7.23
N VAL A 151 -9.33 17.70 6.16
CA VAL A 151 -9.82 18.49 5.03
C VAL A 151 -11.35 18.54 4.92
N GLY A 152 -12.05 17.81 5.77
CA GLY A 152 -13.49 17.63 5.72
C GLY A 152 -13.93 16.52 4.74
N ALA A 153 -14.91 15.70 5.13
CA ALA A 153 -15.40 14.56 4.35
C ALA A 153 -15.92 14.92 2.94
N ASP A 154 -16.30 16.18 2.73
CA ASP A 154 -16.66 16.71 1.41
C ASP A 154 -15.49 16.81 0.43
N ASN A 155 -14.25 16.73 0.91
CA ASN A 155 -13.03 16.88 0.12
C ASN A 155 -12.21 15.61 0.06
N VAL A 156 -12.72 14.48 0.56
CA VAL A 156 -12.05 13.18 0.51
C VAL A 156 -12.78 12.25 -0.44
N TYR A 157 -12.02 11.62 -1.33
CA TYR A 157 -12.51 10.70 -2.35
C TYR A 157 -11.68 9.42 -2.32
N VAL A 158 -12.33 8.28 -2.59
CA VAL A 158 -11.67 6.98 -2.65
C VAL A 158 -11.98 6.32 -3.99
N TYR A 159 -10.99 5.66 -4.58
CA TYR A 159 -11.13 4.91 -5.82
C TYR A 159 -10.77 3.44 -5.59
N GLY A 160 -11.76 2.57 -5.66
CA GLY A 160 -11.58 1.12 -5.65
C GLY A 160 -11.15 0.60 -7.02
N LEU A 161 -10.23 -0.38 -7.05
CA LEU A 161 -9.68 -0.89 -8.30
C LEU A 161 -10.45 -2.08 -8.87
N THR A 162 -10.94 -1.94 -10.09
CA THR A 162 -11.27 -3.08 -10.96
C THR A 162 -9.96 -3.62 -11.55
N TRP A 163 -9.17 -4.27 -10.71
CA TRP A 163 -7.74 -4.52 -10.92
C TRP A 163 -7.38 -5.37 -12.14
N HIS A 164 -8.30 -6.13 -12.71
CA HIS A 164 -8.07 -6.91 -13.93
C HIS A 164 -8.18 -6.09 -15.24
N LYS A 165 -8.59 -4.82 -15.18
CA LYS A 165 -8.44 -3.88 -16.30
C LYS A 165 -6.96 -3.63 -16.60
N SER A 166 -6.64 -3.16 -17.81
CA SER A 166 -5.28 -2.69 -18.11
C SER A 166 -4.93 -1.43 -17.32
N MET A 167 -3.65 -1.18 -17.09
CA MET A 167 -3.20 0.05 -16.43
C MET A 167 -3.59 1.32 -17.20
N GLN A 168 -3.69 1.24 -18.54
CA GLN A 168 -4.18 2.34 -19.36
C GLN A 168 -5.64 2.67 -19.05
N GLU A 169 -6.48 1.67 -18.91
CA GLU A 169 -7.90 1.85 -18.56
C GLU A 169 -8.03 2.41 -17.14
N LEU A 170 -7.28 1.87 -16.17
CA LEU A 170 -7.27 2.37 -14.80
C LEU A 170 -6.76 3.82 -14.72
N ALA A 171 -5.69 4.16 -15.44
CA ALA A 171 -5.19 5.54 -15.51
C ALA A 171 -6.18 6.49 -16.18
N ALA A 172 -6.92 6.04 -17.18
CA ALA A 172 -7.98 6.82 -17.82
C ALA A 172 -9.16 7.07 -16.86
N ASP A 173 -9.56 6.05 -16.09
CA ASP A 173 -10.57 6.19 -15.04
C ASP A 173 -10.14 7.22 -13.98
N ILE A 174 -8.88 7.15 -13.52
CA ILE A 174 -8.32 8.14 -12.57
C ILE A 174 -8.32 9.54 -13.19
N ASN A 175 -7.92 9.69 -14.45
CA ASN A 175 -7.94 11.00 -15.10
C ASN A 175 -9.37 11.58 -15.16
N ALA A 176 -10.35 10.77 -15.56
CA ALA A 176 -11.75 11.21 -15.58
C ALA A 176 -12.24 11.63 -14.19
N TYR A 177 -11.83 10.88 -13.15
CA TYR A 177 -12.21 11.18 -11.76
C TYR A 177 -11.55 12.46 -11.25
N VAL A 178 -10.27 12.67 -11.53
CA VAL A 178 -9.55 13.92 -11.20
C VAL A 178 -10.22 15.12 -11.88
N GLN A 179 -10.57 15.03 -13.17
CA GLN A 179 -11.28 16.12 -13.85
C GLN A 179 -12.65 16.40 -13.24
N LYS A 180 -13.40 15.35 -12.84
CA LYS A 180 -14.67 15.51 -12.13
C LYS A 180 -14.48 16.24 -10.80
N ILE A 181 -13.54 15.78 -9.96
CA ILE A 181 -13.25 16.40 -8.65
C ILE A 181 -12.89 17.88 -8.84
N LYS A 182 -12.02 18.20 -9.80
CA LYS A 182 -11.63 19.58 -10.09
C LYS A 182 -12.82 20.45 -10.48
N ALA A 183 -13.71 19.92 -11.33
CA ALA A 183 -14.91 20.65 -11.76
C ALA A 183 -15.90 20.87 -10.60
N ASP A 184 -16.18 19.85 -9.80
CA ASP A 184 -17.12 19.89 -8.69
C ASP A 184 -16.65 20.81 -7.55
N LYS A 185 -15.34 20.79 -7.25
CA LYS A 185 -14.75 21.60 -6.18
C LYS A 185 -14.23 22.96 -6.66
N HIS A 186 -14.25 23.21 -7.96
CA HIS A 186 -13.70 24.43 -8.57
C HIS A 186 -12.25 24.68 -8.16
N VAL A 187 -11.41 23.64 -8.19
CA VAL A 187 -9.98 23.69 -7.88
C VAL A 187 -9.16 23.34 -9.11
N ASP A 188 -7.90 23.77 -9.09
CA ASP A 188 -6.99 23.51 -10.22
C ASP A 188 -6.26 22.16 -10.07
N LYS A 189 -6.08 21.68 -8.83
CA LYS A 189 -5.30 20.48 -8.50
C LYS A 189 -5.96 19.63 -7.42
N VAL A 190 -5.60 18.34 -7.44
CA VAL A 190 -6.02 17.32 -6.47
C VAL A 190 -4.78 16.71 -5.83
N SER A 191 -4.81 16.44 -4.53
CA SER A 191 -3.82 15.61 -3.86
C SER A 191 -4.15 14.14 -4.10
N ILE A 192 -3.18 13.33 -4.56
CA ILE A 192 -3.42 11.93 -4.89
C ILE A 192 -2.48 11.03 -4.11
N ALA A 193 -3.05 10.08 -3.38
CA ALA A 193 -2.31 9.01 -2.71
C ALA A 193 -2.59 7.67 -3.39
N GLY A 194 -1.55 6.84 -3.58
CA GLY A 194 -1.67 5.49 -4.13
C GLY A 194 -1.12 4.46 -3.15
N HIS A 195 -2.00 3.56 -2.66
CA HIS A 195 -1.60 2.43 -1.83
C HIS A 195 -1.34 1.19 -2.68
N SER A 196 -0.25 0.45 -2.41
CA SER A 196 0.00 -0.84 -3.06
C SER A 196 -0.07 -0.75 -4.60
N MET A 197 -0.94 -1.51 -5.25
CA MET A 197 -1.25 -1.41 -6.69
C MET A 197 -1.72 -0.01 -7.09
N GLY A 198 -2.43 0.70 -6.21
CA GLY A 198 -2.86 2.08 -6.44
C GLY A 198 -1.70 3.02 -6.76
N GLY A 199 -0.51 2.76 -6.20
CA GLY A 199 0.71 3.49 -6.57
C GLY A 199 1.21 3.20 -7.98
N ALA A 200 1.08 1.97 -8.48
CA ALA A 200 1.38 1.63 -9.88
C ALA A 200 0.36 2.28 -10.84
N VAL A 201 -0.91 2.36 -10.44
CA VAL A 201 -1.95 3.09 -11.18
C VAL A 201 -1.65 4.59 -11.21
N LEU A 202 -1.27 5.17 -10.06
CA LEU A 202 -0.85 6.58 -9.97
C LEU A 202 0.37 6.86 -10.84
N ALA A 203 1.38 5.99 -10.82
CA ALA A 203 2.55 6.10 -11.71
C ALA A 203 2.14 6.06 -13.19
N SER A 204 1.22 5.17 -13.57
CA SER A 204 0.68 5.07 -14.92
C SER A 204 -0.10 6.32 -15.32
N TYR A 205 -0.93 6.85 -14.42
CA TYR A 205 -1.62 8.14 -14.62
C TYR A 205 -0.63 9.28 -14.87
N LEU A 206 0.39 9.42 -14.03
CA LEU A 206 1.42 10.47 -14.18
C LEU A 206 2.21 10.32 -15.49
N GLY A 207 2.48 9.09 -15.92
CA GLY A 207 3.16 8.82 -17.18
C GLY A 207 2.34 9.16 -18.42
N LEU A 208 1.03 8.89 -18.39
CA LEU A 208 0.12 9.07 -19.52
C LEU A 208 -0.51 10.47 -19.59
N TYR A 209 -0.80 11.09 -18.45
CA TYR A 209 -1.55 12.36 -18.35
C TYR A 209 -0.74 13.52 -17.76
N GLY A 210 0.44 13.24 -17.18
CA GLY A 210 1.27 14.26 -16.54
C GLY A 210 0.85 14.58 -15.10
N CYS A 211 1.46 15.64 -14.53
CA CYS A 211 1.26 16.03 -13.12
C CYS A 211 0.63 17.43 -12.96
N ASP A 212 0.17 18.07 -14.01
CA ASP A 212 -0.33 19.46 -13.96
C ASP A 212 -1.57 19.59 -13.06
N ASP A 213 -2.37 18.53 -12.98
CA ASP A 213 -3.59 18.45 -12.18
C ASP A 213 -3.34 17.97 -10.72
N VAL A 214 -2.06 17.72 -10.36
CA VAL A 214 -1.71 17.11 -9.07
C VAL A 214 -0.96 18.10 -8.19
N SER A 215 -1.42 18.28 -6.93
CA SER A 215 -0.72 19.09 -5.92
C SER A 215 0.27 18.26 -5.11
N ASN A 216 -0.13 17.05 -4.73
CA ASN A 216 0.64 16.14 -3.90
C ASN A 216 0.55 14.72 -4.46
N ILE A 217 1.68 14.05 -4.53
CA ILE A 217 1.84 12.64 -4.85
C ILE A 217 2.31 11.95 -3.57
N THR A 218 1.51 11.03 -3.06
CA THR A 218 1.86 10.24 -1.86
C THR A 218 1.84 8.76 -2.20
N MET A 219 3.02 8.13 -2.17
CA MET A 219 3.18 6.69 -2.40
C MET A 219 3.17 5.96 -1.05
N LEU A 220 2.13 5.16 -0.81
CA LEU A 220 1.92 4.43 0.45
C LEU A 220 2.20 2.94 0.21
N ASN A 221 3.35 2.44 0.64
CA ASN A 221 3.77 1.04 0.41
C ASN A 221 3.47 0.60 -1.04
N SER A 222 3.84 1.44 -1.99
CA SER A 222 3.35 1.38 -3.36
C SER A 222 4.17 0.46 -4.24
N ALA A 223 3.52 -0.24 -5.17
CA ALA A 223 4.13 -1.14 -6.15
C ALA A 223 4.64 -0.41 -7.41
N PHE A 224 4.98 0.87 -7.33
CA PHE A 224 5.31 1.73 -8.49
C PHE A 224 6.64 1.36 -9.18
N THR A 225 7.47 0.52 -8.55
CA THR A 225 8.69 -0.06 -9.15
C THR A 225 8.61 -1.59 -9.28
N GLY A 226 7.42 -2.16 -9.11
CA GLY A 226 7.17 -3.58 -9.17
C GLY A 226 7.37 -4.32 -7.84
N LEU A 227 7.40 -5.66 -7.91
CA LEU A 227 7.63 -6.60 -6.83
C LEU A 227 8.65 -7.65 -7.30
N ASP A 228 9.72 -7.87 -6.55
CA ASP A 228 10.73 -8.89 -6.89
C ASP A 228 10.11 -10.28 -6.95
N MET A 229 9.19 -10.59 -6.04
CA MET A 229 8.46 -11.85 -6.02
C MET A 229 7.72 -12.11 -7.34
N VAL A 230 7.01 -11.11 -7.87
CA VAL A 230 6.30 -11.26 -9.16
C VAL A 230 7.28 -11.37 -10.32
N GLY A 231 8.36 -10.58 -10.31
CA GLY A 231 9.43 -10.68 -11.29
C GLY A 231 10.04 -12.07 -11.36
N CYS A 232 10.36 -12.68 -10.21
CA CYS A 232 10.86 -14.05 -10.10
C CYS A 232 9.83 -15.07 -10.63
N LEU A 233 8.57 -14.98 -10.19
CA LEU A 233 7.52 -15.88 -10.67
C LEU A 233 7.37 -15.82 -12.20
N PHE A 234 7.35 -14.62 -12.79
CA PHE A 234 7.17 -14.48 -14.24
C PHE A 234 8.42 -14.91 -15.03
N LYS A 235 9.60 -14.93 -14.42
CA LYS A 235 10.83 -15.54 -14.96
C LYS A 235 10.86 -17.07 -14.82
N GLY A 236 9.89 -17.68 -14.19
CA GLY A 236 9.88 -19.11 -13.95
C GLY A 236 10.68 -19.55 -12.71
N GLU A 237 10.98 -18.65 -11.81
CA GLU A 237 11.75 -18.92 -10.59
C GLU A 237 10.79 -19.15 -9.41
N ILE A 238 10.59 -20.42 -9.06
CA ILE A 238 9.85 -20.84 -7.87
C ILE A 238 10.85 -21.45 -6.89
N ALA A 239 10.88 -20.94 -5.67
CA ALA A 239 11.63 -21.51 -4.57
C ALA A 239 10.82 -21.35 -3.28
N VAL A 240 10.87 -22.34 -2.39
CA VAL A 240 10.08 -22.27 -1.16
C VAL A 240 10.99 -22.17 0.06
N GLY A 241 10.99 -21.00 0.70
CA GLY A 241 11.67 -20.76 1.97
C GLY A 241 10.93 -21.39 3.14
N ILE A 242 11.15 -22.70 3.39
CA ILE A 242 10.44 -23.48 4.42
C ILE A 242 10.55 -22.86 5.80
N ASP A 243 11.74 -22.42 6.17
CA ASP A 243 12.06 -21.79 7.47
C ASP A 243 11.33 -20.46 7.68
N LYS A 244 10.86 -19.83 6.60
CA LYS A 244 10.14 -18.56 6.61
C LYS A 244 8.62 -18.71 6.49
N LEU A 245 8.15 -19.89 6.08
CA LEU A 245 6.71 -20.13 5.85
C LEU A 245 5.89 -19.94 7.13
N ILE A 246 6.31 -20.52 8.25
CA ILE A 246 5.59 -20.43 9.52
C ILE A 246 5.64 -19.00 10.10
N PRO A 247 6.81 -18.34 10.16
CA PRO A 247 6.86 -16.93 10.54
C PRO A 247 5.97 -16.03 9.67
N PHE A 248 5.95 -16.23 8.35
CA PHE A 248 5.08 -15.48 7.45
C PHE A 248 3.59 -15.70 7.76
N ILE A 249 3.16 -16.96 7.93
CA ILE A 249 1.77 -17.30 8.25
C ILE A 249 1.35 -16.68 9.58
N ASN A 250 2.17 -16.81 10.62
CA ASN A 250 1.88 -16.25 11.95
C ASN A 250 1.80 -14.72 11.93
N GLN A 251 2.55 -14.05 11.05
CA GLN A 251 2.49 -12.62 10.85
C GLN A 251 1.22 -12.18 10.10
N SER A 252 0.77 -12.99 9.12
CA SER A 252 -0.28 -12.62 8.15
C SER A 252 -1.68 -13.01 8.58
N MET A 253 -1.84 -13.88 9.60
CA MET A 253 -3.14 -14.42 10.00
C MET A 253 -3.41 -14.17 11.48
N ASN A 254 -4.66 -13.80 11.80
CA ASN A 254 -5.10 -13.77 13.18
C ASN A 254 -5.28 -15.20 13.76
N SER A 255 -5.34 -15.31 15.09
CA SER A 255 -5.40 -16.59 15.81
C SER A 255 -6.61 -17.45 15.41
N ASP A 256 -7.74 -16.83 15.11
CA ASP A 256 -8.98 -17.53 14.77
C ASP A 256 -8.90 -18.15 13.37
N THR A 257 -8.38 -17.40 12.38
CA THR A 257 -8.14 -17.91 11.03
C THR A 257 -7.07 -19.00 11.05
N LEU A 258 -5.98 -18.78 11.80
CA LEU A 258 -4.90 -19.77 11.97
C LEU A 258 -5.44 -21.10 12.53
N GLY A 259 -6.32 -21.04 13.54
CA GLY A 259 -6.96 -22.24 14.08
C GLY A 259 -7.80 -23.02 13.06
N LYS A 260 -8.52 -22.30 12.18
CA LYS A 260 -9.38 -22.91 11.14
C LYS A 260 -8.59 -23.58 10.01
N VAL A 261 -7.36 -23.15 9.73
CA VAL A 261 -6.50 -23.68 8.64
C VAL A 261 -5.37 -24.57 9.13
N LEU A 262 -5.31 -24.88 10.43
CA LEU A 262 -4.18 -25.58 11.06
C LEU A 262 -3.87 -26.95 10.41
N ASP A 263 -4.88 -27.72 10.02
CA ASP A 263 -4.67 -29.03 9.39
C ASP A 263 -4.07 -28.89 7.98
N THR A 264 -4.50 -27.89 7.22
CA THR A 264 -3.89 -27.57 5.92
C THR A 264 -2.43 -27.17 6.10
N LEU A 265 -2.11 -26.34 7.11
CA LEU A 265 -0.74 -25.91 7.40
C LEU A 265 0.18 -27.08 7.78
N LYS A 266 -0.31 -28.05 8.56
CA LYS A 266 0.45 -29.27 8.88
C LYS A 266 0.80 -30.09 7.63
N LEU A 267 -0.17 -30.24 6.72
CA LEU A 267 0.05 -30.94 5.45
C LEU A 267 1.03 -30.17 4.56
N LEU A 268 0.89 -28.86 4.50
CA LEU A 268 1.77 -27.99 3.73
C LEU A 268 3.22 -28.07 4.23
N GLN A 269 3.45 -28.04 5.55
CA GLN A 269 4.79 -28.23 6.13
C GLN A 269 5.43 -29.56 5.73
N LEU A 270 4.66 -30.63 5.59
CA LEU A 270 5.15 -31.93 5.15
C LEU A 270 5.37 -31.98 3.62
N ALA A 271 4.60 -31.23 2.87
CA ALA A 271 4.66 -31.20 1.39
C ALA A 271 5.81 -30.33 0.86
N VAL A 272 6.04 -29.17 1.47
CA VAL A 272 6.97 -28.14 0.98
C VAL A 272 8.39 -28.69 0.68
N PRO A 273 9.02 -29.54 1.52
CA PRO A 273 10.35 -30.10 1.23
C PRO A 273 10.44 -30.91 -0.05
N LYS A 274 9.29 -31.34 -0.59
CA LYS A 274 9.22 -32.18 -1.80
C LYS A 274 8.82 -31.39 -3.04
N LEU A 275 8.44 -30.12 -2.89
CA LEU A 275 7.88 -29.31 -3.99
C LEU A 275 8.88 -29.05 -5.12
N GLU A 276 10.15 -28.77 -4.80
CA GLU A 276 11.17 -28.53 -5.81
C GLU A 276 11.36 -29.76 -6.71
N GLY A 277 11.52 -30.94 -6.11
CA GLY A 277 11.62 -32.20 -6.87
C GLY A 277 10.36 -32.54 -7.68
N PHE A 278 9.19 -32.20 -7.14
CA PHE A 278 7.92 -32.35 -7.85
C PHE A 278 7.83 -31.45 -9.10
N LEU A 279 8.21 -30.20 -8.99
CA LEU A 279 8.14 -29.25 -10.11
C LEU A 279 8.96 -29.70 -11.32
N GLU A 280 10.10 -30.34 -11.09
CA GLU A 280 10.98 -30.85 -12.15
C GLU A 280 10.60 -32.29 -12.64
N THR A 281 9.59 -32.92 -12.02
CA THR A 281 9.12 -34.24 -12.44
C THR A 281 8.37 -34.14 -13.75
N GLU A 282 8.67 -35.03 -14.72
CA GLU A 282 7.96 -35.11 -16.01
C GLU A 282 6.53 -35.60 -15.84
N LEU A 283 5.64 -35.08 -16.69
CA LEU A 283 4.25 -35.51 -16.75
C LEU A 283 4.17 -36.95 -17.31
N PRO A 284 3.22 -37.77 -16.83
CA PRO A 284 3.06 -39.16 -17.25
C PRO A 284 2.51 -39.31 -18.69
N ASP A 285 2.17 -38.20 -19.37
CA ASP A 285 1.57 -38.18 -20.72
C ASP A 285 2.60 -38.38 -21.85
N GLY A 286 3.90 -38.52 -21.53
CA GLY A 286 4.96 -38.70 -22.53
C GLY A 286 5.28 -37.45 -23.36
N SER A 287 4.78 -36.29 -22.97
CA SER A 287 5.03 -35.01 -23.66
C SER A 287 6.42 -34.43 -23.42
N GLY A 288 7.17 -34.93 -22.42
CA GLY A 288 8.44 -34.34 -21.94
C GLY A 288 8.26 -33.03 -21.20
N ARG A 289 7.03 -32.65 -20.86
CA ARG A 289 6.73 -31.48 -20.01
C ARG A 289 6.82 -31.88 -18.53
N THR A 290 7.10 -30.91 -17.67
CA THR A 290 7.13 -31.11 -16.21
C THR A 290 5.82 -30.62 -15.55
N TYR A 291 5.63 -30.94 -14.26
CA TYR A 291 4.53 -30.37 -13.48
C TYR A 291 4.66 -28.85 -13.34
N LYS A 292 5.86 -28.30 -13.33
CA LYS A 292 6.11 -26.85 -13.42
C LYS A 292 5.51 -26.27 -14.71
N ASP A 293 5.79 -26.89 -15.87
CA ASP A 293 5.20 -26.47 -17.14
C ASP A 293 3.67 -26.46 -17.09
N ARG A 294 3.07 -27.45 -16.44
CA ARG A 294 1.61 -27.53 -16.29
C ARG A 294 1.06 -26.43 -15.40
N ILE A 295 1.66 -26.20 -14.23
CA ILE A 295 1.27 -25.12 -13.30
C ILE A 295 1.38 -23.77 -14.01
N TYR A 296 2.47 -23.51 -14.71
CA TYR A 296 2.63 -22.25 -15.45
C TYR A 296 1.56 -22.09 -16.53
N THR A 297 1.33 -23.13 -17.33
CA THR A 297 0.42 -23.06 -18.47
C THR A 297 -1.05 -22.98 -18.02
N GLU A 298 -1.44 -23.76 -17.02
CA GLU A 298 -2.84 -23.95 -16.64
C GLU A 298 -3.29 -23.11 -15.44
N CYS A 299 -2.36 -22.66 -14.55
CA CYS A 299 -2.65 -21.78 -13.42
C CYS A 299 -2.16 -20.36 -13.65
N LEU A 300 -0.83 -20.18 -13.74
CA LEU A 300 -0.24 -18.84 -13.70
C LEU A 300 -0.64 -18.02 -14.94
N VAL A 301 -0.56 -18.62 -16.15
CA VAL A 301 -0.96 -17.93 -17.38
C VAL A 301 -2.46 -17.66 -17.39
N SER A 302 -3.29 -18.64 -17.02
CA SER A 302 -4.74 -18.49 -17.05
C SER A 302 -5.28 -17.50 -16.01
N GLY A 303 -4.68 -17.47 -14.80
CA GLY A 303 -5.13 -16.59 -13.71
C GLY A 303 -4.53 -15.19 -13.78
N PHE A 304 -3.25 -15.07 -14.13
CA PHE A 304 -2.50 -13.82 -14.01
C PHE A 304 -1.79 -13.38 -15.30
N GLY A 305 -1.27 -14.34 -16.07
CA GLY A 305 -0.39 -14.04 -17.19
C GLY A 305 -1.02 -13.12 -18.24
N TYR A 306 -2.29 -13.32 -18.56
CA TYR A 306 -3.05 -12.51 -19.51
C TYR A 306 -3.60 -11.21 -18.94
N THR A 307 -3.39 -10.89 -17.65
CA THR A 307 -3.88 -9.68 -17.02
C THR A 307 -2.84 -8.56 -17.11
N PRO A 308 -3.03 -7.54 -17.97
CA PRO A 308 -1.97 -6.58 -18.28
C PRO A 308 -1.55 -5.72 -17.08
N SER A 309 -2.48 -5.43 -16.17
CA SER A 309 -2.18 -4.63 -14.97
C SER A 309 -1.16 -5.29 -14.04
N LEU A 310 -1.16 -6.62 -13.95
CA LEU A 310 -0.22 -7.34 -13.10
C LEU A 310 1.22 -7.32 -13.63
N TRP A 311 1.41 -6.97 -14.91
CA TRP A 311 2.74 -6.77 -15.48
C TRP A 311 3.41 -5.48 -15.00
N ALA A 312 2.67 -4.53 -14.46
CA ALA A 312 3.22 -3.39 -13.75
C ALA A 312 3.96 -3.80 -12.46
N PHE A 313 3.72 -5.03 -11.97
CA PHE A 313 4.44 -5.60 -10.83
C PHE A 313 5.76 -6.27 -11.21
N VAL A 314 6.08 -6.42 -12.49
CA VAL A 314 7.36 -6.97 -12.93
C VAL A 314 8.39 -5.83 -12.94
N PRO A 315 9.44 -5.87 -12.11
CA PRO A 315 10.47 -4.84 -12.09
C PRO A 315 11.26 -4.76 -13.41
N ASP A 316 11.81 -3.58 -13.70
CA ASP A 316 12.54 -3.27 -14.94
C ASP A 316 13.63 -4.31 -15.26
N GLU A 317 14.45 -4.66 -14.29
CA GLU A 317 15.55 -5.62 -14.48
C GLU A 317 15.10 -7.05 -14.76
N TYR A 318 13.85 -7.43 -14.43
CA TYR A 318 13.28 -8.75 -14.72
C TYR A 318 12.43 -8.78 -15.99
N TYR A 319 12.04 -7.61 -16.51
CA TYR A 319 10.97 -7.50 -17.50
C TYR A 319 11.22 -8.29 -18.78
N ASN A 320 12.40 -8.19 -19.37
CA ASN A 320 12.70 -8.85 -20.64
C ASN A 320 12.72 -10.38 -20.48
N ASP A 321 13.29 -10.89 -19.41
CA ASP A 321 13.35 -12.32 -19.12
C ASP A 321 11.94 -12.86 -18.81
N ALA A 322 11.18 -12.16 -17.96
CA ALA A 322 9.80 -12.49 -17.63
C ALA A 322 8.92 -12.52 -18.90
N LYS A 323 9.07 -11.51 -19.78
CA LYS A 323 8.33 -11.42 -21.04
C LYS A 323 8.64 -12.62 -21.95
N ALA A 324 9.89 -13.01 -22.07
CA ALA A 324 10.29 -14.17 -22.89
C ALA A 324 9.72 -15.48 -22.33
N VAL A 325 9.82 -15.71 -21.03
CA VAL A 325 9.31 -16.93 -20.36
C VAL A 325 7.80 -17.01 -20.44
N MET A 326 7.10 -15.96 -20.04
CA MET A 326 5.64 -15.94 -20.01
C MET A 326 5.05 -16.04 -21.42
N LYS A 327 5.64 -15.38 -22.42
CA LYS A 327 5.23 -15.53 -23.82
C LYS A 327 5.20 -16.99 -24.25
N ALA A 328 6.26 -17.74 -23.96
CA ALA A 328 6.36 -19.15 -24.32
C ALA A 328 5.24 -19.99 -23.67
N TYR A 329 4.92 -19.73 -22.39
CA TYR A 329 3.81 -20.41 -21.71
C TYR A 329 2.44 -19.95 -22.23
N MET A 330 2.25 -18.67 -22.54
CA MET A 330 1.02 -18.13 -23.12
C MET A 330 0.75 -18.71 -24.51
N GLU A 331 1.78 -18.87 -25.35
CA GLU A 331 1.68 -19.53 -26.64
C GLU A 331 1.30 -21.01 -26.48
N LYS A 332 1.96 -21.75 -25.57
CA LYS A 332 1.61 -23.15 -25.25
C LYS A 332 0.16 -23.29 -24.79
N ASN A 333 -0.31 -22.41 -23.88
CA ASN A 333 -1.69 -22.41 -23.38
C ASN A 333 -2.71 -22.29 -24.52
N GLN A 334 -2.49 -21.37 -25.47
CA GLN A 334 -3.36 -21.17 -26.61
C GLN A 334 -3.29 -22.35 -27.62
N GLN A 335 -2.08 -22.87 -27.87
CA GLN A 335 -1.91 -24.05 -28.76
C GLN A 335 -2.65 -25.27 -28.21
N GLN A 336 -2.59 -25.54 -26.91
CA GLN A 336 -3.34 -26.64 -26.27
C GLN A 336 -4.86 -26.49 -26.44
N LYS A 337 -5.36 -25.28 -26.55
CA LYS A 337 -6.76 -24.93 -26.80
C LYS A 337 -7.10 -24.93 -28.30
N GLY A 338 -6.17 -25.32 -29.17
CA GLY A 338 -6.39 -25.40 -30.62
C GLY A 338 -6.40 -24.06 -31.35
N VAL A 339 -5.89 -23.00 -30.73
CA VAL A 339 -5.82 -21.67 -31.36
C VAL A 339 -4.75 -21.67 -32.45
N SER A 340 -5.05 -21.10 -33.63
CA SER A 340 -4.09 -21.04 -34.74
C SER A 340 -2.93 -20.10 -34.46
N THR A 341 -1.75 -20.38 -35.01
CA THR A 341 -0.53 -19.60 -34.84
C THR A 341 -0.71 -18.11 -35.21
N SER A 342 -1.50 -17.82 -36.25
CA SER A 342 -1.76 -16.43 -36.65
C SER A 342 -2.58 -15.66 -35.61
N VAL A 343 -3.56 -16.33 -34.99
CA VAL A 343 -4.36 -15.71 -33.89
C VAL A 343 -3.51 -15.52 -32.63
N ILE A 344 -2.67 -16.51 -32.28
CA ILE A 344 -1.72 -16.41 -31.16
C ILE A 344 -0.80 -15.20 -31.35
N ALA A 345 -0.23 -15.03 -32.55
CA ALA A 345 0.63 -13.89 -32.83
C ALA A 345 -0.11 -12.54 -32.76
N ALA A 346 -1.37 -12.48 -33.22
CA ALA A 346 -2.19 -11.28 -33.14
C ALA A 346 -2.55 -10.91 -31.68
N ASN A 347 -2.93 -11.92 -30.88
CA ASN A 347 -3.20 -11.75 -29.45
C ASN A 347 -1.96 -11.21 -28.72
N TRP A 348 -0.80 -11.83 -28.96
CA TRP A 348 0.45 -11.39 -28.35
C TRP A 348 0.79 -9.95 -28.74
N ALA A 349 0.71 -9.57 -30.01
CA ALA A 349 1.02 -8.21 -30.45
C ALA A 349 0.12 -7.15 -29.79
N THR A 350 -1.15 -7.49 -29.53
CA THR A 350 -2.07 -6.60 -28.81
C THR A 350 -1.72 -6.51 -27.33
N PHE A 351 -1.45 -7.64 -26.70
CA PHE A 351 -1.07 -7.75 -25.30
C PHE A 351 0.27 -7.04 -25.01
N GLU A 352 1.31 -7.37 -25.81
CA GLU A 352 2.66 -6.84 -25.67
C GLU A 352 2.69 -5.31 -25.68
N ARG A 353 1.92 -4.67 -26.56
CA ARG A 353 1.84 -3.21 -26.61
C ARG A 353 1.32 -2.61 -25.31
N LYS A 354 0.34 -3.25 -24.65
CA LYS A 354 -0.22 -2.79 -23.38
C LYS A 354 0.83 -2.85 -22.27
N ILE A 355 1.53 -3.98 -22.17
CA ILE A 355 2.52 -4.17 -21.08
C ILE A 355 3.80 -3.35 -21.33
N ASP A 356 4.28 -3.23 -22.56
CA ASP A 356 5.47 -2.45 -22.92
C ASP A 356 5.29 -0.96 -22.62
N GLU A 357 4.10 -0.39 -22.89
CA GLU A 357 3.80 1.02 -22.58
C GLU A 357 3.90 1.30 -21.09
N ILE A 358 3.33 0.44 -20.25
CA ILE A 358 3.37 0.60 -18.79
C ILE A 358 4.78 0.35 -18.23
N HIS A 359 5.47 -0.67 -18.75
CA HIS A 359 6.85 -0.91 -18.39
C HIS A 359 7.75 0.29 -18.69
N ASN A 360 7.58 0.95 -19.84
CA ASN A 360 8.31 2.16 -20.18
C ASN A 360 8.04 3.30 -19.18
N ILE A 361 6.82 3.42 -18.65
CA ILE A 361 6.50 4.39 -17.59
C ILE A 361 7.23 4.02 -16.30
N GLN A 362 7.16 2.75 -15.88
CA GLN A 362 7.83 2.26 -14.68
C GLN A 362 9.36 2.49 -14.75
N ALA A 363 10.00 2.13 -15.86
CA ALA A 363 11.44 2.35 -16.07
C ALA A 363 11.85 3.83 -16.01
N ASN A 364 10.92 4.74 -16.30
CA ASN A 364 11.16 6.20 -16.27
C ASN A 364 10.55 6.90 -15.04
N ILE A 365 10.04 6.15 -14.05
CA ILE A 365 9.27 6.74 -12.93
C ILE A 365 10.08 7.73 -12.11
N SER A 366 11.37 7.49 -11.90
CA SER A 366 12.26 8.45 -11.23
C SER A 366 12.26 9.83 -11.91
N SER A 367 12.37 9.84 -13.24
CA SER A 367 12.33 11.08 -14.02
C SER A 367 10.96 11.76 -13.98
N ILE A 368 9.87 10.97 -13.94
CA ILE A 368 8.50 11.47 -13.83
C ILE A 368 8.31 12.18 -12.48
N LEU A 369 8.69 11.54 -11.37
CA LEU A 369 8.57 12.12 -10.03
C LEU A 369 9.47 13.34 -9.83
N GLN A 370 10.69 13.32 -10.38
CA GLN A 370 11.58 14.49 -10.33
C GLN A 370 11.01 15.68 -11.12
N ARG A 371 10.41 15.46 -12.30
CA ARG A 371 9.72 16.53 -13.04
C ARG A 371 8.51 17.06 -12.28
N ALA A 372 7.73 16.19 -11.63
CA ALA A 372 6.62 16.60 -10.78
C ALA A 372 7.10 17.54 -9.65
N LYS A 373 8.17 17.19 -8.95
CA LYS A 373 8.79 18.07 -7.94
C LYS A 373 9.24 19.40 -8.54
N ALA A 374 9.91 19.38 -9.69
CA ALA A 374 10.39 20.59 -10.35
C ALA A 374 9.25 21.51 -10.81
N SER A 375 8.04 20.97 -11.07
CA SER A 375 6.85 21.76 -11.40
C SER A 375 6.06 22.24 -10.17
N GLY A 376 6.55 21.94 -8.95
CA GLY A 376 5.93 22.38 -7.70
C GLY A 376 4.91 21.40 -7.11
N THR A 377 4.80 20.17 -7.64
CA THR A 377 4.02 19.10 -7.04
C THR A 377 4.83 18.48 -5.89
N SER A 378 4.24 18.37 -4.70
CA SER A 378 4.85 17.68 -3.56
C SER A 378 4.90 16.17 -3.81
N VAL A 379 6.03 15.52 -3.48
CA VAL A 379 6.18 14.06 -3.61
C VAL A 379 6.71 13.47 -2.31
N CYS A 380 5.98 12.52 -1.74
CA CYS A 380 6.38 11.77 -0.54
C CYS A 380 6.22 10.27 -0.78
N ILE A 381 7.19 9.49 -0.31
CA ILE A 381 7.21 8.03 -0.43
C ILE A 381 7.31 7.44 0.97
N PHE A 382 6.45 6.46 1.27
CA PHE A 382 6.44 5.73 2.52
C PHE A 382 6.67 4.24 2.26
N SER A 383 7.62 3.66 2.96
CA SER A 383 8.08 2.29 2.77
C SER A 383 8.24 1.60 4.11
N ASN A 384 7.45 0.57 4.35
CA ASN A 384 7.54 -0.21 5.58
C ASN A 384 8.54 -1.36 5.43
N TYR A 385 9.08 -1.85 6.55
CA TYR A 385 10.11 -2.87 6.51
C TYR A 385 10.16 -3.80 7.73
N ASN A 386 11.01 -4.82 7.65
CA ASN A 386 11.33 -5.80 8.68
C ASN A 386 10.25 -6.88 8.89
N LEU A 387 9.37 -7.10 7.91
CA LEU A 387 8.39 -8.17 7.91
C LEU A 387 8.74 -9.26 6.89
N TYR A 388 8.21 -10.47 7.13
CA TYR A 388 8.34 -11.60 6.21
C TYR A 388 7.45 -11.41 4.99
N ILE A 389 7.97 -11.70 3.80
CA ILE A 389 7.20 -11.79 2.55
C ILE A 389 6.79 -13.25 2.29
N ALA A 390 5.80 -13.47 1.42
CA ALA A 390 5.39 -14.79 0.99
C ALA A 390 6.57 -15.61 0.44
N PRO A 391 6.95 -16.75 1.05
CA PRO A 391 8.24 -17.40 0.81
C PRO A 391 8.19 -18.40 -0.35
N PHE A 392 7.70 -17.99 -1.53
CA PHE A 392 7.54 -18.87 -2.70
C PHE A 392 8.53 -18.58 -3.84
N THR A 393 9.46 -17.66 -3.62
CA THR A 393 10.48 -17.25 -4.59
C THR A 393 11.85 -17.09 -3.92
N PRO A 394 12.93 -16.94 -4.69
CA PRO A 394 14.28 -16.66 -4.14
C PRO A 394 14.36 -15.40 -3.26
N THR A 395 13.35 -14.52 -3.30
CA THR A 395 13.30 -13.27 -2.51
C THR A 395 12.72 -13.44 -1.09
N ALA A 396 12.47 -14.67 -0.66
CA ALA A 396 11.86 -14.99 0.63
C ALA A 396 12.59 -14.44 1.87
N ASP A 397 13.86 -14.04 1.74
CA ASP A 397 14.67 -13.43 2.80
C ASP A 397 14.84 -11.91 2.64
N TYR A 398 14.15 -11.28 1.70
CA TYR A 398 14.16 -9.83 1.57
C TYR A 398 13.35 -9.20 2.71
N THR A 399 13.81 -8.03 3.19
CA THR A 399 13.00 -7.23 4.08
C THR A 399 11.83 -6.63 3.30
N SER A 400 10.66 -6.61 3.91
CA SER A 400 9.42 -6.19 3.27
C SER A 400 8.44 -5.57 4.26
N ASP A 401 7.33 -5.08 3.75
CA ASP A 401 6.16 -4.69 4.53
C ASP A 401 5.17 -5.85 4.78
N GLY A 402 5.55 -7.06 4.38
CA GLY A 402 4.74 -8.28 4.42
C GLY A 402 4.15 -8.70 3.07
N VAL A 403 4.12 -7.81 2.09
CA VAL A 403 3.56 -8.03 0.74
C VAL A 403 4.53 -7.59 -0.35
N ILE A 404 5.19 -6.46 -0.21
CA ILE A 404 6.12 -5.88 -1.18
C ILE A 404 7.48 -5.69 -0.52
N GLU A 405 8.54 -6.01 -1.24
CA GLU A 405 9.92 -5.80 -0.80
C GLU A 405 10.22 -4.31 -0.59
N THR A 406 10.92 -3.98 0.49
CA THR A 406 11.21 -2.59 0.90
C THR A 406 12.03 -1.82 -0.15
N ASN A 407 12.95 -2.47 -0.86
CA ASN A 407 13.68 -1.86 -1.97
C ASN A 407 12.72 -1.39 -3.09
N ARG A 408 11.57 -2.04 -3.25
CA ARG A 408 10.55 -1.70 -4.27
C ARG A 408 9.65 -0.56 -3.82
N THR A 409 9.09 -0.65 -2.62
CA THR A 409 8.22 0.41 -2.08
C THR A 409 8.96 1.72 -1.84
N SER A 410 10.27 1.69 -1.61
CA SER A 410 11.13 2.86 -1.41
C SER A 410 11.68 3.48 -2.70
N GLY A 411 11.50 2.81 -3.84
CA GLY A 411 12.13 3.26 -5.10
C GLY A 411 13.65 3.08 -5.11
N GLY A 412 14.17 1.99 -4.53
CA GLY A 412 15.54 1.55 -4.71
C GLY A 412 16.45 1.67 -3.49
N ALA A 413 15.93 1.69 -2.26
CA ALA A 413 16.77 1.60 -1.05
C ALA A 413 17.62 0.33 -1.07
N THR A 414 18.88 0.45 -0.65
CA THR A 414 19.69 -0.71 -0.33
C THR A 414 19.26 -1.25 1.02
N CYS A 415 18.83 -2.51 1.03
CA CYS A 415 18.30 -3.16 2.22
C CYS A 415 19.09 -4.40 2.59
N ALA A 416 19.36 -4.59 3.87
CA ALA A 416 19.85 -5.87 4.38
C ALA A 416 18.79 -6.96 4.22
N ARG A 417 19.21 -8.22 4.23
CA ARG A 417 18.29 -9.35 4.27
C ARG A 417 17.53 -9.35 5.61
N LEU A 418 16.34 -9.91 5.61
CA LEU A 418 15.49 -9.97 6.81
C LEU A 418 16.27 -10.56 8.00
N LYS A 419 16.23 -9.90 9.15
CA LYS A 419 16.94 -10.22 10.39
C LYS A 419 18.48 -10.17 10.28
N THR A 420 19.01 -9.48 9.30
CA THR A 420 20.44 -9.15 9.21
C THR A 420 20.64 -7.64 9.14
N THR A 421 21.87 -7.20 9.13
CA THR A 421 22.27 -5.82 8.90
C THR A 421 23.13 -5.71 7.65
N LEU A 422 23.33 -4.48 7.17
CA LEU A 422 24.26 -4.18 6.07
C LEU A 422 25.73 -4.48 6.44
N GLY A 423 26.00 -4.62 7.74
CA GLY A 423 27.33 -4.91 8.31
C GLY A 423 27.98 -3.67 8.95
N ASP A 424 28.85 -3.93 9.93
CA ASP A 424 29.47 -2.85 10.74
C ASP A 424 30.39 -1.94 9.91
N ASP A 425 30.96 -2.46 8.83
CA ASP A 425 31.87 -1.73 7.93
C ASP A 425 31.14 -1.11 6.73
N TYR A 426 29.79 -1.20 6.67
CA TYR A 426 29.04 -0.65 5.56
C TYR A 426 29.10 0.88 5.57
N VAL A 427 29.39 1.45 4.41
CA VAL A 427 29.43 2.90 4.19
C VAL A 427 28.28 3.28 3.27
N GLN A 428 27.58 4.35 3.59
CA GLN A 428 26.51 4.91 2.77
C GLN A 428 26.94 4.99 1.29
N ALA A 429 26.09 4.45 0.40
CA ALA A 429 26.46 4.23 -1.00
C ALA A 429 26.53 5.52 -1.81
N ARG A 430 25.75 6.55 -1.45
CA ARG A 430 25.73 7.84 -2.13
C ARG A 430 25.84 8.98 -1.12
N ASP A 431 26.65 10.01 -1.47
CA ASP A 431 26.65 11.27 -0.74
C ASP A 431 25.45 12.11 -1.20
N VAL A 432 24.50 12.30 -0.31
CA VAL A 432 23.30 13.13 -0.52
C VAL A 432 23.25 14.32 0.45
N GLY A 433 24.38 14.59 1.13
CA GLY A 433 24.54 15.74 2.03
C GLY A 433 24.09 15.50 3.47
N HIS A 434 23.53 14.33 3.78
CA HIS A 434 23.14 13.92 5.15
C HIS A 434 23.26 12.39 5.33
N ASN A 435 23.16 11.92 6.58
CA ASN A 435 23.18 10.50 6.89
C ASN A 435 21.83 9.86 6.54
N CYS A 436 21.87 8.85 5.67
CA CYS A 436 20.72 8.06 5.22
C CYS A 436 20.78 6.59 5.67
N LEU A 437 21.67 6.25 6.61
CA LEU A 437 21.73 4.92 7.20
C LEU A 437 20.77 4.83 8.38
N SER A 438 19.92 3.81 8.40
CA SER A 438 19.08 3.55 9.55
C SER A 438 19.93 3.12 10.76
N GLU A 439 19.54 3.53 11.95
CA GLU A 439 20.25 3.26 13.20
C GLU A 439 20.31 1.75 13.53
N ASP A 440 19.40 0.97 12.99
CA ASP A 440 19.39 -0.49 13.12
C ASP A 440 20.26 -1.20 12.06
N GLY A 441 20.90 -0.43 11.18
CA GLY A 441 21.80 -0.95 10.15
C GLY A 441 21.12 -1.77 9.05
N ILE A 442 19.79 -1.61 8.86
CA ILE A 442 19.03 -2.40 7.88
C ILE A 442 18.92 -1.68 6.54
N ILE A 443 18.78 -0.35 6.54
CA ILE A 443 18.44 0.46 5.36
C ILE A 443 19.53 1.49 5.08
N ASP A 444 19.94 1.58 3.80
CA ASP A 444 20.60 2.76 3.23
C ASP A 444 19.62 3.47 2.28
N ALA A 445 19.02 4.53 2.74
CA ALA A 445 18.06 5.32 1.98
C ALA A 445 18.73 6.22 0.92
N SER A 446 20.06 6.39 0.94
CA SER A 446 20.77 7.22 -0.06
C SER A 446 20.61 6.71 -1.49
N THR A 447 20.30 5.42 -1.65
CA THR A 447 20.12 4.77 -2.96
C THR A 447 18.71 4.91 -3.52
N CYS A 448 17.74 5.41 -2.74
CA CYS A 448 16.40 5.72 -3.22
C CYS A 448 16.43 6.73 -4.37
N MET A 449 15.38 6.73 -5.20
CA MET A 449 15.25 7.75 -6.25
C MET A 449 14.96 9.15 -5.70
N LEU A 450 14.41 9.25 -4.49
CA LEU A 450 14.12 10.50 -3.77
C LEU A 450 14.49 10.36 -2.28
N PRO A 451 15.79 10.30 -1.92
CA PRO A 451 16.23 10.01 -0.55
C PRO A 451 15.65 10.96 0.50
N GLU A 452 15.57 12.26 0.17
CA GLU A 452 15.07 13.31 1.07
C GLU A 452 13.55 13.29 1.27
N ASN A 453 12.81 12.49 0.49
CA ASN A 453 11.36 12.45 0.50
C ASN A 453 10.80 11.03 0.71
N THR A 454 11.66 10.13 1.22
CA THR A 454 11.31 8.72 1.50
C THR A 454 11.46 8.44 2.98
N TRP A 455 10.36 8.03 3.62
CA TRP A 455 10.29 7.61 5.01
C TRP A 455 10.18 6.10 5.13
N PHE A 456 10.74 5.56 6.21
CA PHE A 456 10.74 4.13 6.50
C PHE A 456 10.14 3.85 7.87
N ILE A 457 9.21 2.87 7.94
CA ILE A 457 8.57 2.49 9.21
C ILE A 457 8.83 1.01 9.47
N LYS A 458 9.61 0.72 10.52
CA LYS A 458 9.95 -0.62 10.97
C LYS A 458 8.75 -1.33 11.60
N ASN A 459 8.58 -2.63 11.32
CA ASN A 459 7.54 -3.49 11.89
C ASN A 459 6.10 -3.04 11.58
N TYR A 460 5.91 -2.23 10.54
CA TYR A 460 4.60 -1.78 10.12
C TYR A 460 4.17 -2.56 8.88
N GLY A 461 2.97 -3.14 8.91
CA GLY A 461 2.48 -4.00 7.84
C GLY A 461 2.06 -3.22 6.60
N HIS A 462 1.80 -3.97 5.52
CA HIS A 462 1.47 -3.42 4.21
C HIS A 462 0.23 -2.51 4.24
N SER A 463 -0.84 -2.97 4.87
CA SER A 463 -2.14 -2.26 4.96
C SER A 463 -2.42 -1.77 6.39
N MET A 464 -1.41 -1.61 7.21
CA MET A 464 -1.60 -1.09 8.57
C MET A 464 -1.61 0.43 8.56
N PHE A 465 -2.74 0.99 8.18
CA PHE A 465 -3.01 2.42 8.35
C PHE A 465 -3.96 2.66 9.54
N ASP A 466 -4.12 1.63 10.36
CA ASP A 466 -5.20 1.43 11.29
C ASP A 466 -5.08 2.25 12.58
N TYR A 467 -4.27 3.28 12.59
CA TYR A 467 -4.13 3.98 13.86
C TYR A 467 -4.06 5.47 13.69
N ARG A 468 -5.25 6.10 13.73
CA ARG A 468 -5.47 7.52 13.88
C ARG A 468 -4.52 8.20 14.85
N LYS A 469 -3.96 7.43 15.78
CA LYS A 469 -3.21 8.02 16.86
C LYS A 469 -1.81 8.47 16.46
N ASN A 470 -1.22 7.95 15.35
CA ASN A 470 0.13 8.36 15.03
C ASN A 470 0.62 8.10 13.58
N GLY A 471 0.30 6.96 12.97
CA GLY A 471 0.80 6.64 11.63
C GLY A 471 0.08 7.44 10.53
N CYS A 472 -1.23 7.61 10.65
CA CYS A 472 -2.02 8.35 9.68
C CYS A 472 -1.69 9.85 9.64
N ASP A 473 -1.33 10.46 10.77
CA ASP A 473 -0.96 11.88 10.83
C ASP A 473 0.18 12.21 9.87
N LEU A 474 1.20 11.38 9.80
CA LEU A 474 2.34 11.58 8.89
C LEU A 474 1.88 11.53 7.43
N TYR A 475 1.02 10.57 7.07
CA TYR A 475 0.50 10.43 5.72
C TYR A 475 -0.41 11.61 5.34
N VAL A 476 -1.31 12.02 6.25
CA VAL A 476 -2.20 13.18 6.04
C VAL A 476 -1.40 14.46 5.86
N ARG A 477 -0.35 14.68 6.68
CA ARG A 477 0.56 15.83 6.51
C ARG A 477 1.24 15.84 5.14
N ALA A 478 1.63 14.68 4.61
CA ALA A 478 2.19 14.57 3.26
C ALA A 478 1.15 14.90 2.19
N MET A 479 -0.08 14.39 2.33
CA MET A 479 -1.18 14.64 1.38
C MET A 479 -1.66 16.09 1.39
N THR A 480 -1.48 16.83 2.49
CA THR A 480 -1.95 18.22 2.65
C THR A 480 -0.82 19.24 2.64
N ALA A 481 0.42 18.81 2.43
CA ALA A 481 1.59 19.68 2.42
C ALA A 481 1.47 20.76 1.33
N LYS A 482 1.66 22.01 1.72
CA LYS A 482 1.64 23.16 0.80
C LYS A 482 2.98 23.40 0.11
N THR A 483 4.04 22.84 0.62
CA THR A 483 5.40 22.88 0.08
C THR A 483 5.99 21.48 0.12
N GLN A 484 7.03 21.21 -0.67
CA GLN A 484 7.68 19.91 -0.67
C GLN A 484 8.25 19.58 0.72
N PRO A 485 7.75 18.55 1.43
CA PRO A 485 8.36 18.09 2.66
C PRO A 485 9.64 17.30 2.38
N THR A 486 10.55 17.37 3.35
CA THR A 486 11.72 16.50 3.43
C THR A 486 11.68 15.71 4.74
N VAL A 487 12.51 14.71 4.86
CA VAL A 487 12.65 13.89 6.08
C VAL A 487 13.03 14.69 7.33
N ASP A 488 13.46 15.95 7.16
CA ASP A 488 13.77 16.90 8.23
C ASP A 488 12.62 17.89 8.52
N THR A 489 11.52 17.84 7.76
CA THR A 489 10.43 18.82 7.88
C THR A 489 9.68 18.68 9.22
N TRP A 490 9.50 17.46 9.69
CA TRP A 490 8.76 17.16 10.93
C TRP A 490 9.68 16.46 11.93
N ALA A 491 10.07 17.15 12.97
CA ALA A 491 11.01 16.65 13.97
C ALA A 491 10.51 15.36 14.67
N GLU A 492 9.19 15.21 14.83
CA GLU A 492 8.56 14.01 15.38
C GLU A 492 8.52 12.82 14.40
N TYR A 493 8.75 13.06 13.11
CA TYR A 493 8.75 12.05 12.06
C TYR A 493 10.04 12.12 11.21
N PRO A 494 11.20 11.78 11.77
CA PRO A 494 12.45 11.68 11.00
C PRO A 494 12.36 10.55 9.97
N GLN A 495 13.37 10.39 9.13
CA GLN A 495 13.41 9.43 8.05
C GLN A 495 13.10 7.99 8.47
N PHE A 496 13.62 7.57 9.64
CA PHE A 496 13.47 6.22 10.15
C PHE A 496 12.61 6.19 11.41
N LEU A 497 11.55 5.42 11.32
CA LEU A 497 10.53 5.28 12.34
C LEU A 497 10.37 3.81 12.73
N VAL A 498 9.73 3.57 13.88
CA VAL A 498 9.36 2.24 14.34
C VAL A 498 7.92 2.23 14.84
N TYR A 499 7.20 1.17 14.54
CA TYR A 499 5.83 0.94 15.00
C TYR A 499 5.81 -0.04 16.18
N ASN A 500 4.97 0.25 17.16
CA ASN A 500 4.68 -0.62 18.30
C ASN A 500 3.24 -1.15 18.18
N ALA A 501 3.11 -2.43 17.91
CA ALA A 501 1.81 -3.10 17.74
C ALA A 501 0.96 -3.15 19.04
N GLY A 502 1.56 -3.00 20.22
CA GLY A 502 0.83 -2.97 21.48
C GLY A 502 0.15 -1.63 21.72
N THR A 503 0.89 -0.54 21.59
CA THR A 503 0.36 0.82 21.81
C THR A 503 -0.20 1.48 20.56
N HIS A 504 0.06 0.90 19.38
CA HIS A 504 -0.34 1.43 18.06
C HIS A 504 0.23 2.82 17.75
N TYR A 505 1.46 3.10 18.22
CA TYR A 505 2.16 4.35 17.93
C TYR A 505 3.36 4.13 17.02
N VAL A 506 3.67 5.16 16.25
CA VAL A 506 4.91 5.30 15.47
C VAL A 506 5.79 6.33 16.17
N ALA A 507 7.09 6.06 16.26
CA ALA A 507 8.06 6.95 16.87
C ALA A 507 9.38 6.93 16.11
N PRO A 508 10.28 7.89 16.30
CA PRO A 508 11.65 7.80 15.79
C PRO A 508 12.32 6.47 16.18
N LEU A 509 13.06 5.87 15.26
CA LEU A 509 13.75 4.60 15.49
C LEU A 509 14.73 4.65 16.67
N THR A 510 15.25 5.85 16.97
CA THR A 510 16.15 6.15 18.09
C THR A 510 15.45 6.35 19.43
N ALA A 511 14.11 6.36 19.45
CA ALA A 511 13.36 6.62 20.69
C ALA A 511 13.67 5.57 21.77
N LYS A 512 13.98 6.04 22.99
CA LYS A 512 14.33 5.17 24.12
C LYS A 512 13.10 4.89 24.98
N PHE A 513 12.74 3.62 25.15
CA PHE A 513 11.70 3.26 26.11
C PHE A 513 12.03 3.76 27.50
N GLY A 514 11.07 4.41 28.13
CA GLY A 514 11.21 5.02 29.46
C GLY A 514 11.64 6.49 29.48
N ASP A 515 12.07 7.07 28.36
CA ASP A 515 12.41 8.50 28.20
C ASP A 515 11.16 9.27 27.75
N VAL A 516 10.26 9.56 28.69
CA VAL A 516 8.92 10.10 28.41
C VAL A 516 8.93 11.61 28.13
N ASP A 517 9.89 12.35 28.69
CA ASP A 517 10.07 13.78 28.37
C ASP A 517 10.96 14.04 27.16
N LEU A 518 11.51 12.96 26.57
CA LEU A 518 12.31 12.96 25.34
C LEU A 518 13.60 13.80 25.45
N ASP A 519 14.16 13.90 26.65
CA ASP A 519 15.42 14.62 26.89
C ASP A 519 16.69 13.77 26.67
N GLY A 520 16.52 12.48 26.31
CA GLY A 520 17.57 11.51 26.07
C GLY A 520 18.04 10.75 27.32
N SER A 521 17.41 11.00 28.49
CA SER A 521 17.79 10.40 29.77
C SER A 521 16.58 9.81 30.47
N ILE A 522 16.69 8.60 31.00
CA ILE A 522 15.63 8.00 31.82
C ILE A 522 15.79 8.45 33.24
N THR A 523 14.81 9.18 33.80
CA THR A 523 14.83 9.80 35.12
C THR A 523 13.50 9.58 35.86
N PRO A 524 13.37 9.90 37.14
CA PRO A 524 12.09 9.90 37.83
C PRO A 524 11.06 10.93 37.30
N VAL A 525 11.49 11.88 36.44
CA VAL A 525 10.58 12.82 35.76
C VAL A 525 9.71 12.05 34.77
N ASP A 526 10.29 11.14 34.05
CA ASP A 526 9.61 10.29 33.04
C ASP A 526 8.54 9.41 33.68
N SER A 527 8.88 8.76 34.79
CA SER A 527 7.94 7.99 35.58
C SER A 527 6.75 8.84 36.05
N ARG A 528 7.03 10.07 36.49
CA ARG A 528 5.99 11.02 36.91
C ARG A 528 5.09 11.42 35.73
N LEU A 529 5.66 11.66 34.54
CA LEU A 529 4.89 12.01 33.34
C LEU A 529 4.00 10.86 32.92
N ALA A 530 4.52 9.62 32.83
CA ALA A 530 3.74 8.43 32.57
C ALA A 530 2.59 8.26 33.56
N LEU A 531 2.86 8.44 34.86
CA LEU A 531 1.82 8.34 35.91
C LEU A 531 0.76 9.45 35.79
N ARG A 532 1.14 10.67 35.43
CA ARG A 532 0.21 11.80 35.22
C ARG A 532 -0.68 11.53 33.99
N TYR A 533 -0.11 11.00 32.91
CA TYR A 533 -0.86 10.61 31.72
C TYR A 533 -1.91 9.54 32.05
N VAL A 534 -1.53 8.46 32.74
CA VAL A 534 -2.45 7.38 33.16
C VAL A 534 -3.60 7.91 34.02
N ASN A 535 -3.37 8.97 34.81
CA ASN A 535 -4.40 9.60 35.63
C ASN A 535 -5.16 10.75 34.92
N GLY A 536 -4.97 10.96 33.62
CA GLY A 536 -5.63 12.01 32.85
C GLY A 536 -5.23 13.42 33.22
N MET A 537 -4.06 13.61 33.83
CA MET A 537 -3.53 14.90 34.29
C MET A 537 -2.52 15.53 33.34
N GLU A 538 -2.12 14.80 32.32
CA GLU A 538 -1.13 15.20 31.32
C GLU A 538 -1.50 14.59 29.96
N GLU A 539 -1.28 15.35 28.88
CA GLU A 539 -1.28 14.82 27.53
C GLU A 539 0.15 14.63 27.06
N LEU A 540 0.45 13.46 26.51
CA LEU A 540 1.76 13.12 25.96
C LEU A 540 1.74 13.22 24.43
N SER A 541 2.89 13.64 23.86
CA SER A 541 3.10 13.54 22.42
C SER A 541 3.05 12.07 21.97
N PRO A 542 2.82 11.79 20.69
CA PRO A 542 2.84 10.43 20.17
C PRO A 542 4.12 9.66 20.51
N THR A 543 5.30 10.26 20.30
CA THR A 543 6.59 9.65 20.66
C THR A 543 6.68 9.38 22.16
N ALA A 544 6.24 10.33 23.00
CA ALA A 544 6.23 10.13 24.44
C ALA A 544 5.29 8.98 24.86
N LYS A 545 4.15 8.83 24.21
CA LYS A 545 3.25 7.67 24.41
C LYS A 545 3.89 6.35 23.98
N TYR A 546 4.63 6.34 22.84
CA TYR A 546 5.38 5.18 22.39
C TYR A 546 6.37 4.69 23.45
N VAL A 547 7.17 5.58 24.00
CA VAL A 547 8.23 5.23 24.96
C VAL A 547 7.71 5.06 26.40
N ALA A 548 6.51 5.54 26.70
CA ALA A 548 5.90 5.41 28.02
C ALA A 548 5.43 3.98 28.34
N ASP A 549 5.16 3.12 27.34
CA ASP A 549 5.01 1.66 27.50
C ASP A 549 6.40 1.02 27.71
N ALA A 550 7.01 1.36 28.83
CA ALA A 550 8.41 1.02 29.10
C ALA A 550 8.63 -0.48 29.33
N ASN A 551 7.63 -1.20 29.84
CA ASN A 551 7.66 -2.65 30.04
C ASN A 551 7.21 -3.44 28.80
N ARG A 552 6.79 -2.76 27.72
CA ARG A 552 6.32 -3.33 26.44
C ARG A 552 5.14 -4.28 26.59
N SER A 553 4.23 -3.96 27.51
CA SER A 553 3.01 -4.78 27.73
C SER A 553 1.92 -4.53 26.69
N GLY A 554 2.02 -3.44 25.93
CA GLY A 554 1.02 -2.97 24.98
C GLY A 554 0.06 -1.92 25.56
N ASP A 555 0.14 -1.63 26.87
CA ASP A 555 -0.67 -0.63 27.55
C ASP A 555 0.23 0.34 28.30
N ILE A 556 -0.15 1.62 28.36
CA ILE A 556 0.50 2.60 29.25
C ILE A 556 -0.26 2.61 30.57
N SER A 557 0.39 2.15 31.63
CA SER A 557 -0.21 1.91 32.93
C SER A 557 0.69 2.40 34.10
N THR A 558 0.21 2.26 35.32
CA THR A 558 1.03 2.52 36.51
C THR A 558 2.22 1.57 36.64
N PHE A 559 2.18 0.38 36.01
CA PHE A 559 3.29 -0.55 35.98
C PHE A 559 4.46 -0.04 35.16
N ASP A 560 4.18 0.75 34.11
CA ASP A 560 5.23 1.40 33.31
C ASP A 560 5.95 2.49 34.09
N ALA A 561 5.21 3.30 34.82
CA ALA A 561 5.81 4.29 35.70
C ALA A 561 6.72 3.65 36.76
N GLU A 562 6.32 2.50 37.31
CA GLU A 562 7.16 1.69 38.20
C GLU A 562 8.38 1.11 37.48
N TYR A 563 8.18 0.61 36.25
CA TYR A 563 9.25 0.03 35.44
C TYR A 563 10.32 1.07 35.06
N ILE A 564 9.92 2.29 34.72
CA ILE A 564 10.81 3.42 34.45
C ILE A 564 11.68 3.72 35.66
N LEU A 565 11.11 3.71 36.89
CA LEU A 565 11.92 3.87 38.11
C LEU A 565 12.92 2.73 38.30
N LYS A 566 12.55 1.50 37.97
CA LYS A 566 13.48 0.36 38.00
C LYS A 566 14.60 0.49 36.97
N MET A 567 14.29 0.96 35.74
CA MET A 567 15.30 1.30 34.74
C MET A 567 16.28 2.36 35.24
N TYR A 568 15.75 3.45 35.79
CA TYR A 568 16.58 4.50 36.39
C TYR A 568 17.48 4.00 37.53
N ALA A 569 16.99 3.08 38.34
CA ALA A 569 17.74 2.48 39.44
C ALA A 569 18.70 1.35 39.00
N GLY A 570 18.71 0.97 37.70
CA GLY A 570 19.51 -0.14 37.17
C GLY A 570 19.07 -1.50 37.68
N LEU A 571 17.79 -1.68 37.95
CA LEU A 571 17.20 -2.91 38.50
C LEU A 571 16.58 -3.81 37.39
N VAL A 572 16.46 -3.28 36.18
CA VAL A 572 15.94 -3.97 34.98
C VAL A 572 16.71 -3.52 33.77
#